data_9fb8b9095ffc82fb5cde01f49991085c
#
_entry.id   9fb8b9095ffc82fb5cde01f49991085c
#
_cell.length_a   1.000
_cell.length_b   1.000
_cell.length_c   1.000
_cell.angle_alpha   90.00
_cell.angle_beta   90.00
_cell.angle_gamma   90.00
#
_symmetry.space_group_name_H-M   'P 1'
#
loop_
_entity.id
_entity.type
_entity.pdbx_description
1 polymer ?
#
loop_
_entity_poly.entity_id
_entity_poly.type
_entity_poly.pdbx_seq_one_letter_code
_entity_poly.pdbx_strand_id
1 'polypeptide(L)'
;NKQRLRETITKDFEMEKDDTSFPMKPQKVIWDIRETLGPSDILLSDVGAHKMWIARYYQCDEPNTCLISNGFCTMGFAFPAGMGAKFALPDTRIVAVCGDAGFLMNVQDIETAVRYNLNVVAVILMDGEYGLIKWKQQNQFGGKHSDLKFTNPDFAKLAESFDAWGTVISSVDEFKPALEEAFKQDGPALIGVPIDYAENMKLTKRLGELQFTI
;
A
#
# COMPACT_ATOMS: atom_id res chain seq x y z
N ASN A 1 18.09 -16.74 -21.25
CA ASN A 1 17.77 -15.34 -21.03
C ASN A 1 16.59 -15.14 -20.04
N LYS A 2 15.49 -15.92 -20.13
CA LYS A 2 14.36 -15.86 -19.18
C LYS A 2 14.75 -16.15 -17.74
N GLN A 3 15.58 -17.16 -17.53
CA GLN A 3 16.00 -17.59 -16.19
C GLN A 3 16.86 -16.51 -15.51
N ARG A 4 17.81 -15.93 -16.22
CA ARG A 4 18.64 -14.81 -15.72
C ARG A 4 17.79 -13.58 -15.37
N LEU A 5 16.76 -13.28 -16.17
CA LEU A 5 15.86 -12.18 -15.91
C LEU A 5 15.03 -12.44 -14.65
N ARG A 6 14.53 -13.67 -14.50
CA ARG A 6 13.81 -14.10 -13.28
C ARG A 6 14.70 -13.98 -12.02
N GLU A 7 15.92 -14.50 -12.08
CA GLU A 7 16.87 -14.43 -10.96
C GLU A 7 17.19 -12.98 -10.57
N THR A 8 17.34 -12.08 -11.56
CA THR A 8 17.57 -10.66 -11.30
C THR A 8 16.36 -10.01 -10.62
N ILE A 9 15.16 -10.31 -11.12
CA ILE A 9 13.90 -9.77 -10.56
C ILE A 9 13.68 -10.32 -9.14
N THR A 10 13.92 -11.60 -8.91
CA THR A 10 13.76 -12.22 -7.58
C THR A 10 14.70 -11.61 -6.55
N LYS A 11 15.96 -11.37 -6.92
CA LYS A 11 16.92 -10.67 -6.05
C LYS A 11 16.46 -9.26 -5.69
N ASP A 12 15.81 -8.58 -6.62
CA ASP A 12 15.25 -7.26 -6.36
C ASP A 12 14.10 -7.30 -5.37
N PHE A 13 13.25 -8.33 -5.45
CA PHE A 13 12.12 -8.49 -4.52
C PHE A 13 12.58 -8.76 -3.09
N GLU A 14 13.67 -9.47 -2.92
CA GLU A 14 14.26 -9.77 -1.61
C GLU A 14 15.06 -8.60 -1.01
N MET A 15 15.24 -7.51 -1.79
CA MET A 15 15.91 -6.32 -1.28
C MET A 15 15.10 -5.72 -0.13
N GLU A 16 15.77 -5.44 0.96
CA GLU A 16 15.21 -4.84 2.18
C GLU A 16 14.18 -5.71 2.92
N LYS A 17 14.05 -7.02 2.59
CA LYS A 17 13.14 -7.92 3.31
C LYS A 17 13.42 -8.02 4.80
N ASP A 18 14.69 -7.91 5.18
CA ASP A 18 15.17 -7.98 6.56
C ASP A 18 15.43 -6.58 7.16
N ASP A 19 14.94 -5.51 6.52
CA ASP A 19 15.09 -4.15 7.02
C ASP A 19 14.30 -3.94 8.31
N THR A 20 14.95 -3.39 9.32
CA THR A 20 14.37 -3.11 10.65
C THR A 20 14.23 -1.61 10.92
N SER A 21 14.46 -0.76 9.92
CA SER A 21 14.35 0.68 10.07
C SER A 21 12.90 1.13 10.24
N PHE A 22 12.69 2.19 11.01
CA PHE A 22 11.40 2.81 11.21
C PHE A 22 11.54 4.34 11.10
N PRO A 23 10.65 5.05 10.38
CA PRO A 23 9.52 4.56 9.58
C PRO A 23 9.88 3.48 8.56
N MET A 24 8.93 2.59 8.23
CA MET A 24 9.18 1.43 7.37
C MET A 24 9.52 1.85 5.94
N LYS A 25 10.38 1.07 5.27
CA LYS A 25 10.61 1.23 3.83
C LYS A 25 9.48 0.56 3.01
N PRO A 26 9.12 1.11 1.84
CA PRO A 26 8.08 0.53 0.97
C PRO A 26 8.34 -0.93 0.60
N GLN A 27 9.59 -1.31 0.35
CA GLN A 27 9.98 -2.67 0.00
C GLN A 27 9.63 -3.66 1.12
N LYS A 28 9.93 -3.28 2.37
CA LYS A 28 9.63 -4.10 3.55
C LYS A 28 8.13 -4.29 3.75
N VAL A 29 7.35 -3.22 3.62
CA VAL A 29 5.89 -3.29 3.71
C VAL A 29 5.31 -4.24 2.67
N ILE A 30 5.77 -4.13 1.40
CA ILE A 30 5.30 -4.97 0.30
C ILE A 30 5.68 -6.43 0.51
N TRP A 31 6.90 -6.68 0.98
CA TRP A 31 7.37 -8.02 1.30
C TRP A 31 6.50 -8.67 2.40
N ASP A 32 6.30 -7.97 3.50
CA ASP A 32 5.50 -8.50 4.62
C ASP A 32 4.05 -8.77 4.25
N ILE A 33 3.44 -7.91 3.42
CA ILE A 33 2.10 -8.17 2.87
C ILE A 33 2.11 -9.43 2.02
N ARG A 34 3.10 -9.61 1.12
CA ARG A 34 3.18 -10.80 0.27
C ARG A 34 3.34 -12.08 1.08
N GLU A 35 4.18 -12.07 2.12
CA GLU A 35 4.36 -13.22 3.01
C GLU A 35 3.12 -13.60 3.83
N THR A 36 2.28 -12.60 4.14
CA THR A 36 1.05 -12.81 4.93
C THR A 36 -0.11 -13.29 4.07
N LEU A 37 -0.15 -12.89 2.79
CA LEU A 37 -1.21 -13.27 1.86
C LEU A 37 -0.95 -14.63 1.20
N GLY A 38 -2.01 -15.41 1.00
CA GLY A 38 -1.98 -16.60 0.16
C GLY A 38 -1.91 -16.26 -1.34
N PRO A 39 -1.69 -17.25 -2.21
CA PRO A 39 -1.52 -17.03 -3.66
C PRO A 39 -2.77 -16.45 -4.35
N SER A 40 -3.97 -16.74 -3.85
CA SER A 40 -5.25 -16.28 -4.38
C SER A 40 -5.84 -15.07 -3.64
N ASP A 41 -5.18 -14.59 -2.58
CA ASP A 41 -5.59 -13.39 -1.87
C ASP A 41 -5.32 -12.12 -2.71
N ILE A 42 -6.09 -11.08 -2.49
CA ILE A 42 -6.08 -9.90 -3.36
C ILE A 42 -5.47 -8.69 -2.68
N LEU A 43 -4.50 -8.09 -3.34
CA LEU A 43 -4.00 -6.76 -3.03
C LEU A 43 -4.58 -5.74 -4.01
N LEU A 44 -5.17 -4.66 -3.49
CA LEU A 44 -5.53 -3.49 -4.27
C LEU A 44 -4.58 -2.34 -3.95
N SER A 45 -4.04 -1.71 -4.98
CA SER A 45 -3.20 -0.52 -4.82
C SER A 45 -3.97 0.74 -5.15
N ASP A 46 -3.99 1.66 -4.21
CA ASP A 46 -4.40 3.03 -4.48
C ASP A 46 -3.33 3.77 -5.30
N VAL A 47 -3.56 5.04 -5.56
CA VAL A 47 -2.69 5.90 -6.36
C VAL A 47 -1.85 6.82 -5.45
N GLY A 48 -0.55 6.74 -5.64
CA GLY A 48 0.45 7.47 -4.87
C GLY A 48 1.85 6.93 -5.13
N ALA A 49 2.84 7.32 -4.33
CA ALA A 49 4.20 6.80 -4.43
C ALA A 49 4.24 5.27 -4.25
N HIS A 50 3.43 4.74 -3.32
CA HIS A 50 3.30 3.30 -3.05
C HIS A 50 2.92 2.48 -4.28
N LYS A 51 2.09 3.01 -5.18
CA LYS A 51 1.72 2.34 -6.43
C LYS A 51 2.95 1.95 -7.26
N MET A 52 3.94 2.83 -7.35
CA MET A 52 5.16 2.57 -8.12
C MET A 52 5.98 1.43 -7.50
N TRP A 53 6.01 1.40 -6.17
CA TRP A 53 6.67 0.34 -5.41
C TRP A 53 5.94 -1.00 -5.55
N ILE A 54 4.61 -1.02 -5.39
CA ILE A 54 3.79 -2.23 -5.56
C ILE A 54 3.94 -2.77 -6.98
N ALA A 55 3.79 -1.93 -8.01
CA ALA A 55 3.92 -2.35 -9.39
C ALA A 55 5.30 -2.95 -9.71
N ARG A 56 6.34 -2.59 -8.96
CA ARG A 56 7.71 -3.06 -9.17
C ARG A 56 8.07 -4.27 -8.31
N TYR A 57 7.57 -4.35 -7.08
CA TYR A 57 8.06 -5.30 -6.07
C TYR A 57 7.02 -6.33 -5.61
N TYR A 58 5.71 -6.12 -5.83
CA TYR A 58 4.73 -7.11 -5.43
C TYR A 58 4.70 -8.29 -6.41
N GLN A 59 4.83 -9.50 -5.88
CA GLN A 59 4.79 -10.73 -6.66
C GLN A 59 3.36 -11.27 -6.70
N CYS A 60 2.82 -11.46 -7.92
CA CYS A 60 1.53 -12.11 -8.13
C CYS A 60 1.78 -13.57 -8.46
N ASP A 61 1.25 -14.47 -7.65
CA ASP A 61 1.34 -15.92 -7.89
C ASP A 61 0.20 -16.39 -8.83
N GLU A 62 -0.96 -15.74 -8.74
CA GLU A 62 -2.12 -16.02 -9.58
C GLU A 62 -2.59 -14.77 -10.33
N PRO A 63 -3.26 -14.93 -11.50
CA PRO A 63 -3.84 -13.80 -12.23
C PRO A 63 -4.91 -13.06 -11.41
N ASN A 64 -4.98 -11.73 -11.60
CA ASN A 64 -5.96 -10.85 -10.98
C ASN A 64 -5.88 -10.76 -9.44
N THR A 65 -4.73 -11.08 -8.84
CA THR A 65 -4.49 -10.96 -7.41
C THR A 65 -3.80 -9.66 -6.99
N CYS A 66 -3.40 -8.82 -7.97
CA CYS A 66 -2.94 -7.45 -7.71
C CYS A 66 -3.67 -6.49 -8.65
N LEU A 67 -4.54 -5.66 -8.09
CA LEU A 67 -5.37 -4.72 -8.86
C LEU A 67 -4.88 -3.29 -8.65
N ILE A 68 -4.54 -2.62 -9.75
CA ILE A 68 -4.02 -1.25 -9.73
C ILE A 68 -4.84 -0.38 -10.69
N SER A 69 -5.36 0.75 -10.20
CA SER A 69 -6.04 1.73 -11.06
C SER A 69 -5.04 2.43 -11.97
N ASN A 70 -4.92 1.97 -13.22
CA ASN A 70 -3.96 2.50 -14.19
C ASN A 70 -4.57 3.44 -15.26
N GLY A 71 -5.88 3.45 -15.43
CA GLY A 71 -6.55 4.30 -16.44
C GLY A 71 -6.43 5.77 -16.09
N PHE A 72 -7.27 6.26 -15.22
CA PHE A 72 -7.25 7.64 -14.73
C PHE A 72 -6.45 7.85 -13.44
N CYS A 73 -5.89 6.79 -12.87
CA CYS A 73 -5.12 6.87 -11.64
C CYS A 73 -5.89 7.58 -10.51
N THR A 74 -7.08 7.09 -10.21
CA THR A 74 -7.99 7.69 -9.24
C THR A 74 -7.50 7.43 -7.82
N MET A 75 -7.16 8.47 -7.07
CA MET A 75 -6.92 8.38 -5.63
C MET A 75 -8.23 8.03 -4.90
N GLY A 76 -8.13 7.24 -3.81
CA GLY A 76 -9.29 6.73 -3.10
C GLY A 76 -9.92 5.47 -3.71
N PHE A 77 -9.30 4.86 -4.71
CA PHE A 77 -9.82 3.67 -5.39
C PHE A 77 -9.76 2.40 -4.55
N ALA A 78 -8.65 2.17 -3.80
CA ALA A 78 -8.33 0.83 -3.32
C ALA A 78 -9.32 0.34 -2.24
N PHE A 79 -9.72 1.15 -1.29
CA PHE A 79 -10.61 0.72 -0.22
C PHE A 79 -12.02 0.39 -0.73
N PRO A 80 -12.74 1.27 -1.46
CA PRO A 80 -14.04 0.93 -2.04
C PRO A 80 -13.99 -0.24 -3.02
N ALA A 81 -12.94 -0.34 -3.83
CA ALA A 81 -12.76 -1.48 -4.72
C ALA A 81 -12.50 -2.79 -3.95
N GLY A 82 -11.80 -2.71 -2.82
CA GLY A 82 -11.63 -3.82 -1.87
C GLY A 82 -12.96 -4.31 -1.30
N MET A 83 -13.87 -3.40 -0.98
CA MET A 83 -15.24 -3.74 -0.55
C MET A 83 -15.99 -4.50 -1.67
N GLY A 84 -15.91 -4.02 -2.90
CA GLY A 84 -16.49 -4.72 -4.07
C GLY A 84 -15.88 -6.11 -4.27
N ALA A 85 -14.56 -6.24 -4.12
CA ALA A 85 -13.90 -7.55 -4.18
C ALA A 85 -14.35 -8.48 -3.06
N LYS A 86 -14.52 -7.98 -1.83
CA LYS A 86 -14.99 -8.77 -0.68
C LYS A 86 -16.44 -9.23 -0.84
N PHE A 87 -17.30 -8.42 -1.46
CA PHE A 87 -18.66 -8.86 -1.83
C PHE A 87 -18.65 -10.01 -2.85
N ALA A 88 -17.76 -9.94 -3.82
CA ALA A 88 -17.66 -10.96 -4.88
C ALA A 88 -16.98 -12.24 -4.38
N LEU A 89 -16.04 -12.13 -3.44
CA LEU A 89 -15.17 -13.20 -2.96
C LEU A 89 -15.11 -13.16 -1.42
N PRO A 90 -16.17 -13.58 -0.72
CA PRO A 90 -16.31 -13.41 0.72
C PRO A 90 -15.25 -14.14 1.55
N ASP A 91 -14.70 -15.24 1.05
CA ASP A 91 -13.71 -16.07 1.76
C ASP A 91 -12.25 -15.64 1.47
N THR A 92 -12.05 -14.70 0.54
CA THR A 92 -10.72 -14.22 0.15
C THR A 92 -10.23 -13.11 1.08
N ARG A 93 -8.96 -13.13 1.46
CA ARG A 93 -8.33 -12.00 2.15
C ARG A 93 -8.13 -10.85 1.19
N ILE A 94 -8.53 -9.65 1.60
CA ILE A 94 -8.45 -8.45 0.79
C ILE A 94 -7.62 -7.40 1.53
N VAL A 95 -6.54 -6.95 0.89
CA VAL A 95 -5.71 -5.84 1.38
C VAL A 95 -5.81 -4.66 0.42
N ALA A 96 -6.22 -3.50 0.92
CA ALA A 96 -6.19 -2.23 0.22
C ALA A 96 -5.00 -1.40 0.71
N VAL A 97 -3.96 -1.25 -0.11
CA VAL A 97 -2.81 -0.39 0.21
C VAL A 97 -3.07 1.01 -0.29
N CYS A 98 -3.19 1.95 0.63
CA CYS A 98 -3.52 3.35 0.38
C CYS A 98 -2.40 4.26 0.88
N GLY A 99 -2.18 5.39 0.22
CA GLY A 99 -1.57 6.53 0.89
C GLY A 99 -2.59 7.20 1.80
N ASP A 100 -2.12 7.90 2.81
CA ASP A 100 -2.97 8.57 3.80
C ASP A 100 -3.96 9.55 3.16
N ALA A 101 -3.51 10.42 2.26
CA ALA A 101 -4.39 11.33 1.53
C ALA A 101 -5.40 10.60 0.63
N GLY A 102 -5.00 9.50 -0.02
CA GLY A 102 -5.88 8.68 -0.86
C GLY A 102 -6.98 8.02 -0.04
N PHE A 103 -6.64 7.45 1.11
CA PHE A 103 -7.60 6.83 2.01
C PHE A 103 -8.66 7.83 2.51
N LEU A 104 -8.22 9.05 2.86
CA LEU A 104 -9.13 10.09 3.34
C LEU A 104 -10.13 10.59 2.29
N MET A 105 -9.91 10.33 1.00
CA MET A 105 -10.85 10.72 -0.06
C MET A 105 -12.16 9.92 -0.04
N ASN A 106 -12.15 8.70 0.51
CA ASN A 106 -13.33 7.83 0.63
C ASN A 106 -13.48 7.26 2.04
N VAL A 107 -13.06 8.00 3.04
CA VAL A 107 -13.10 7.59 4.45
C VAL A 107 -14.50 7.23 4.94
N GLN A 108 -15.54 7.86 4.40
CA GLN A 108 -16.94 7.60 4.73
C GLN A 108 -17.39 6.17 4.39
N ASP A 109 -16.69 5.50 3.47
CA ASP A 109 -17.02 4.12 3.08
C ASP A 109 -16.75 3.09 4.19
N ILE A 110 -16.02 3.48 5.25
CA ILE A 110 -15.86 2.66 6.46
C ILE A 110 -17.24 2.29 7.03
N GLU A 111 -18.20 3.23 7.07
CA GLU A 111 -19.56 2.94 7.53
C GLU A 111 -20.20 1.80 6.74
N THR A 112 -20.11 1.85 5.43
CA THR A 112 -20.65 0.79 4.57
C THR A 112 -19.95 -0.54 4.80
N ALA A 113 -18.63 -0.54 4.96
CA ALA A 113 -17.87 -1.76 5.24
C ALA A 113 -18.24 -2.37 6.59
N VAL A 114 -18.45 -1.55 7.63
CA VAL A 114 -18.92 -1.99 8.95
C VAL A 114 -20.34 -2.59 8.84
N ARG A 115 -21.27 -1.86 8.23
CA ARG A 115 -22.68 -2.28 8.10
C ARG A 115 -22.87 -3.62 7.39
N TYR A 116 -21.98 -3.94 6.43
CA TYR A 116 -22.01 -5.20 5.68
C TYR A 116 -21.01 -6.24 6.16
N ASN A 117 -20.30 -6.00 7.26
CA ASN A 117 -19.27 -6.89 7.80
C ASN A 117 -18.23 -7.28 6.76
N LEU A 118 -17.71 -6.30 6.01
CA LEU A 118 -16.72 -6.52 4.98
C LEU A 118 -15.30 -6.44 5.56
N ASN A 119 -14.67 -7.58 5.80
CA ASN A 119 -13.28 -7.59 6.23
C ASN A 119 -12.35 -7.21 5.08
N VAL A 120 -12.14 -5.90 4.92
CA VAL A 120 -11.13 -5.30 4.05
C VAL A 120 -10.07 -4.68 4.95
N VAL A 121 -8.83 -5.13 4.80
CA VAL A 121 -7.70 -4.58 5.57
C VAL A 121 -7.11 -3.40 4.79
N ALA A 122 -7.29 -2.19 5.29
CA ALA A 122 -6.67 -0.98 4.76
C ALA A 122 -5.29 -0.77 5.40
N VAL A 123 -4.23 -0.92 4.61
CA VAL A 123 -2.86 -0.55 5.00
C VAL A 123 -2.62 0.88 4.53
N ILE A 124 -2.56 1.81 5.48
CA ILE A 124 -2.50 3.25 5.23
C ILE A 124 -1.07 3.72 5.44
N LEU A 125 -0.36 4.01 4.35
CA LEU A 125 1.02 4.48 4.37
C LEU A 125 1.06 5.98 4.67
N MET A 126 1.65 6.32 5.82
CA MET A 126 1.57 7.65 6.43
C MET A 126 2.89 8.41 6.25
N ASP A 127 2.94 9.39 5.35
CA ASP A 127 4.03 10.35 5.24
C ASP A 127 3.57 11.82 5.41
N GLY A 128 2.26 12.06 5.51
CA GLY A 128 1.67 13.40 5.67
C GLY A 128 1.90 14.29 4.46
N GLU A 129 2.17 13.71 3.29
CA GLU A 129 2.47 14.46 2.07
C GLU A 129 1.81 13.81 0.85
N TYR A 130 1.57 14.61 -0.20
CA TYR A 130 1.25 14.09 -1.53
C TYR A 130 2.52 13.55 -2.20
N GLY A 131 2.97 12.36 -1.77
CA GLY A 131 4.29 11.81 -2.07
C GLY A 131 4.61 11.69 -3.57
N LEU A 132 3.65 11.27 -4.42
CA LEU A 132 3.87 11.19 -5.87
C LEU A 132 3.96 12.58 -6.52
N ILE A 133 3.21 13.56 -6.03
CA ILE A 133 3.31 14.96 -6.48
C ILE A 133 4.66 15.54 -6.08
N LYS A 134 5.11 15.29 -4.83
CA LYS A 134 6.45 15.67 -4.35
C LYS A 134 7.54 15.09 -5.25
N TRP A 135 7.46 13.80 -5.55
CA TRP A 135 8.38 13.11 -6.43
C TRP A 135 8.43 13.76 -7.84
N LYS A 136 7.26 14.09 -8.40
CA LYS A 136 7.14 14.76 -9.69
C LYS A 136 7.73 16.19 -9.65
N GLN A 137 7.43 16.95 -8.60
CA GLN A 137 7.98 18.30 -8.41
C GLN A 137 9.51 18.26 -8.27
N GLN A 138 10.05 17.28 -7.53
CA GLN A 138 11.49 17.07 -7.41
C GLN A 138 12.15 16.88 -8.77
N ASN A 139 11.56 16.09 -9.65
CA ASN A 139 12.12 15.78 -10.96
C ASN A 139 11.95 16.88 -11.99
N GLN A 140 10.82 17.59 -11.98
CA GLN A 140 10.46 18.55 -13.05
C GLN A 140 10.75 20.01 -12.69
N PHE A 141 10.79 20.36 -11.40
CA PHE A 141 10.91 21.75 -10.95
C PHE A 141 12.16 22.00 -10.10
N GLY A 142 13.21 21.19 -10.28
CA GLY A 142 14.49 21.37 -9.61
C GLY A 142 14.40 21.33 -8.07
N GLY A 143 13.50 20.53 -7.53
CA GLY A 143 13.31 20.37 -6.10
C GLY A 143 12.51 21.48 -5.43
N LYS A 144 11.87 22.36 -6.18
CA LYS A 144 10.92 23.33 -5.62
C LYS A 144 9.59 22.62 -5.34
N HIS A 145 9.16 22.64 -4.09
CA HIS A 145 7.93 22.01 -3.61
C HIS A 145 6.91 23.06 -3.18
N SER A 146 5.63 22.80 -3.44
CA SER A 146 4.51 23.65 -3.02
C SER A 146 3.31 22.79 -2.63
N ASP A 147 2.66 23.16 -1.52
CA ASP A 147 1.36 22.66 -1.09
C ASP A 147 1.24 21.12 -1.00
N LEU A 148 2.26 20.47 -0.46
CA LEU A 148 2.35 19.02 -0.37
C LEU A 148 1.88 18.45 0.97
N LYS A 149 2.03 19.22 2.06
CA LYS A 149 1.86 18.73 3.43
C LYS A 149 0.43 18.89 3.93
N PHE A 150 -0.01 17.91 4.68
CA PHE A 150 -1.28 17.94 5.41
C PHE A 150 -1.14 17.19 6.73
N THR A 151 -2.17 17.26 7.57
CA THR A 151 -2.20 16.58 8.87
C THR A 151 -3.13 15.38 8.81
N ASN A 152 -2.62 14.22 9.23
CA ASN A 152 -3.42 13.00 9.35
C ASN A 152 -4.22 13.00 10.65
N PRO A 153 -5.42 12.40 10.66
CA PRO A 153 -6.05 11.98 11.90
C PRO A 153 -5.28 10.80 12.51
N ASP A 154 -5.56 10.50 13.76
CA ASP A 154 -5.20 9.21 14.36
C ASP A 154 -6.10 8.12 13.73
N PHE A 155 -5.54 7.28 12.85
CA PHE A 155 -6.31 6.27 12.12
C PHE A 155 -6.87 5.17 13.02
N ALA A 156 -6.27 4.89 14.18
CA ALA A 156 -6.83 3.95 15.15
C ALA A 156 -8.12 4.52 15.77
N LYS A 157 -8.09 5.77 16.22
CA LYS A 157 -9.30 6.45 16.74
C LYS A 157 -10.34 6.69 15.66
N LEU A 158 -9.92 6.93 14.42
CA LEU A 158 -10.83 7.05 13.29
C LEU A 158 -11.59 5.74 13.07
N ALA A 159 -10.90 4.58 13.08
CA ALA A 159 -11.54 3.27 13.00
C ALA A 159 -12.53 3.07 14.16
N GLU A 160 -12.10 3.33 15.39
CA GLU A 160 -12.94 3.21 16.59
C GLU A 160 -14.22 4.06 16.49
N SER A 161 -14.14 5.27 15.91
CA SER A 161 -15.30 6.14 15.73
C SER A 161 -16.36 5.61 14.77
N PHE A 162 -16.02 4.58 13.98
CA PHE A 162 -16.94 3.84 13.10
C PHE A 162 -17.24 2.42 13.60
N ASP A 163 -16.89 2.09 14.85
CA ASP A 163 -16.98 0.73 15.40
C ASP A 163 -16.15 -0.30 14.60
N ALA A 164 -15.07 0.14 13.96
CA ALA A 164 -14.12 -0.69 13.24
C ALA A 164 -12.85 -0.91 14.05
N TRP A 165 -12.12 -1.98 13.74
CA TRP A 165 -10.81 -2.22 14.32
C TRP A 165 -9.74 -1.35 13.65
N GLY A 166 -8.82 -0.81 14.45
CA GLY A 166 -7.71 -0.05 13.90
C GLY A 166 -6.51 0.04 14.83
N THR A 167 -5.34 0.17 14.22
CA THR A 167 -4.08 0.41 14.93
C THR A 167 -3.15 1.31 14.11
N VAL A 168 -2.22 1.96 14.78
CA VAL A 168 -1.07 2.62 14.15
C VAL A 168 0.18 1.99 14.74
N ILE A 169 0.99 1.37 13.89
CA ILE A 169 2.21 0.69 14.33
C ILE A 169 3.30 1.70 14.73
N SER A 170 4.14 1.31 15.67
CA SER A 170 5.26 2.10 16.20
C SER A 170 6.62 1.46 15.92
N SER A 171 6.64 0.24 15.41
CA SER A 171 7.85 -0.50 15.02
C SER A 171 7.58 -1.45 13.85
N VAL A 172 8.65 -1.91 13.18
CA VAL A 172 8.58 -2.88 12.09
C VAL A 172 7.97 -4.20 12.56
N ASP A 173 8.33 -4.65 13.75
CA ASP A 173 7.90 -5.94 14.30
C ASP A 173 6.39 -6.02 14.58
N GLU A 174 5.72 -4.87 14.68
CA GLU A 174 4.28 -4.81 14.89
C GLU A 174 3.47 -5.03 13.61
N PHE A 175 4.05 -4.86 12.41
CA PHE A 175 3.30 -4.81 11.17
C PHE A 175 2.67 -6.16 10.80
N LYS A 176 3.46 -7.24 10.75
CA LYS A 176 2.91 -8.58 10.43
C LYS A 176 1.88 -9.06 11.45
N PRO A 177 2.11 -8.95 12.78
CA PRO A 177 1.09 -9.25 13.78
C PRO A 177 -0.19 -8.42 13.59
N ALA A 178 -0.08 -7.13 13.25
CA ALA A 178 -1.23 -6.28 12.99
C ALA A 178 -2.03 -6.73 11.75
N LEU A 179 -1.36 -7.14 10.67
CA LEU A 179 -2.01 -7.73 9.49
C LEU A 179 -2.78 -9.01 9.85
N GLU A 180 -2.15 -9.89 10.62
CA GLU A 180 -2.77 -11.15 11.04
C GLU A 180 -3.98 -10.93 11.96
N GLU A 181 -3.92 -9.93 12.84
CA GLU A 181 -5.03 -9.57 13.71
C GLU A 181 -6.17 -8.92 12.91
N ALA A 182 -5.84 -8.07 11.94
CA ALA A 182 -6.80 -7.42 11.06
C ALA A 182 -7.65 -8.43 10.26
N PHE A 183 -7.06 -9.54 9.83
CA PHE A 183 -7.80 -10.59 9.11
C PHE A 183 -8.74 -11.42 9.98
N LYS A 184 -8.68 -11.31 11.31
CA LYS A 184 -9.60 -12.00 12.24
C LYS A 184 -10.85 -11.18 12.54
N GLN A 185 -10.89 -9.94 12.08
CA GLN A 185 -12.02 -9.05 12.35
C GLN A 185 -13.22 -9.39 11.46
N ASP A 186 -14.43 -9.20 11.95
CA ASP A 186 -15.65 -9.41 11.15
C ASP A 186 -15.92 -8.26 10.16
N GLY A 187 -15.40 -7.07 10.44
CA GLY A 187 -15.55 -5.86 9.65
C GLY A 187 -14.23 -5.32 9.10
N PRO A 188 -14.22 -4.08 8.58
CA PRO A 188 -13.01 -3.46 8.06
C PRO A 188 -11.96 -3.25 9.16
N ALA A 189 -10.69 -3.30 8.76
CA ALA A 189 -9.58 -3.06 9.67
C ALA A 189 -8.61 -2.02 9.09
N LEU A 190 -8.19 -1.06 9.91
CA LEU A 190 -7.29 0.02 9.51
C LEU A 190 -5.93 -0.13 10.18
N ILE A 191 -4.85 -0.16 9.40
CA ILE A 191 -3.48 -0.21 9.90
C ILE A 191 -2.73 1.01 9.38
N GLY A 192 -2.46 1.98 10.26
CA GLY A 192 -1.59 3.12 9.97
C GLY A 192 -0.12 2.68 10.02
N VAL A 193 0.60 2.92 8.95
CA VAL A 193 2.01 2.55 8.79
C VAL A 193 2.83 3.79 8.47
N PRO A 194 3.60 4.33 9.41
CA PRO A 194 4.60 5.35 9.12
C PRO A 194 5.60 4.85 8.08
N ILE A 195 5.78 5.61 6.98
CA ILE A 195 6.54 5.19 5.80
C ILE A 195 7.68 6.16 5.49
N ASP A 196 8.84 5.64 5.10
CA ASP A 196 9.97 6.41 4.58
C ASP A 196 10.12 6.25 3.07
N TYR A 197 9.82 7.32 2.33
CA TYR A 197 9.96 7.38 0.88
C TYR A 197 11.30 7.99 0.41
N ALA A 198 12.33 8.04 1.25
CA ALA A 198 13.65 8.58 0.86
C ALA A 198 14.22 7.86 -0.37
N GLU A 199 13.86 6.60 -0.59
CA GLU A 199 14.34 5.79 -1.71
C GLU A 199 13.60 6.00 -3.05
N ASN A 200 12.55 6.81 -3.09
CA ASN A 200 11.79 7.08 -4.33
C ASN A 200 12.70 7.51 -5.50
N MET A 201 13.74 8.30 -5.24
CA MET A 201 14.68 8.73 -6.27
C MET A 201 15.54 7.59 -6.82
N LYS A 202 15.85 6.58 -6.00
CA LYS A 202 16.58 5.38 -6.47
C LYS A 202 15.74 4.59 -7.47
N LEU A 203 14.43 4.45 -7.21
CA LEU A 203 13.50 3.80 -8.13
C LEU A 203 13.41 4.54 -9.48
N THR A 204 13.38 5.88 -9.47
CA THR A 204 13.39 6.69 -10.69
C THR A 204 14.64 6.45 -11.54
N LYS A 205 15.83 6.48 -10.93
CA LYS A 205 17.09 6.24 -11.65
C LYS A 205 17.11 4.86 -12.29
N ARG A 206 16.71 3.84 -11.55
CA ARG A 206 16.69 2.46 -12.02
C ARG A 206 15.70 2.24 -13.17
N LEU A 207 14.51 2.85 -13.12
CA LEU A 207 13.56 2.80 -14.23
C LEU A 207 14.09 3.54 -15.46
N GLY A 208 14.81 4.64 -15.29
CA GLY A 208 15.49 5.35 -16.38
C GLY A 208 16.58 4.52 -17.05
N GLU A 209 17.40 3.82 -16.28
CA GLU A 209 18.45 2.94 -16.79
C GLU A 209 17.88 1.76 -17.61
N LEU A 210 16.73 1.21 -17.22
CA LEU A 210 16.06 0.13 -17.96
C LEU A 210 15.46 0.60 -19.29
N GLN A 211 15.12 1.87 -19.46
CA GLN A 211 14.58 2.43 -20.71
C GLN A 211 15.65 2.57 -21.81
N PHE A 212 16.92 2.64 -21.45
CA PHE A 212 18.03 2.78 -22.39
C PHE A 212 18.67 1.43 -22.78
N THR A 213 18.14 0.31 -22.31
CA THR A 213 18.71 -1.03 -22.52
C THR A 213 17.88 -1.92 -23.48
N ILE A 214 16.92 -1.32 -24.22
CA ILE A 214 16.09 -2.02 -25.22
C ILE A 214 16.59 -1.68 -26.62
#